data_02f0d5f5c17ed050c41d7720e9e71aa5
#
_entry.id   02f0d5f5c17ed050c41d7720e9e71aa5
#
_cell.length_a   1.000
_cell.length_b   1.000
_cell.length_c   1.000
_cell.angle_alpha   90.00
_cell.angle_beta   90.00
_cell.angle_gamma   90.00
#
_symmetry.space_group_name_H-M   'P 1'
#
loop_
_entity.id
_entity.type
_entity.pdbx_description
1 polymer ?
#
loop_
_entity_poly.entity_id
_entity_poly.type
_entity_poly.pdbx_seq_one_letter_code
_entity_poly.pdbx_strand_id
1 'polypeptide(L)'
;MTERSSVRIVGAGRAGGSFALALGRRGWHVDVLGRGADPSAAASQVDLVLLCVPDGAIAEVAGSIEPVEGTVVAHCAGSLGLDALDGHPRRAVVH
;
A
#
# COMPACT_ATOMS: atom_id res chain seq x y z
N MET A 1 -22.80 10.59 -8.84
CA MET A 1 -22.45 9.65 -7.77
C MET A 1 -20.96 9.68 -7.54
N THR A 2 -20.57 9.86 -6.32
CA THR A 2 -19.15 9.96 -5.96
C THR A 2 -18.61 8.57 -5.64
N GLU A 3 -17.58 8.15 -6.35
CA GLU A 3 -16.91 6.89 -6.05
C GLU A 3 -16.05 7.07 -4.79
N ARG A 4 -16.01 6.03 -3.96
CA ARG A 4 -15.10 6.02 -2.84
C ARG A 4 -13.67 5.81 -3.33
N SER A 5 -12.75 6.50 -2.69
CA SER A 5 -11.34 6.16 -2.82
C SER A 5 -11.09 4.77 -2.20
N SER A 6 -10.22 4.01 -2.81
CA SER A 6 -9.93 2.65 -2.37
C SER A 6 -8.45 2.47 -2.07
N VAL A 7 -8.18 1.72 -1.02
CA VAL A 7 -6.81 1.42 -0.58
C VAL A 7 -6.68 -0.06 -0.27
N ARG A 8 -5.56 -0.63 -0.68
CA ARG A 8 -5.16 -1.96 -0.24
C ARG A 8 -3.94 -1.83 0.64
N ILE A 9 -4.09 -2.25 1.90
CA ILE A 9 -3.00 -2.21 2.87
C ILE A 9 -2.34 -3.57 2.87
N VAL A 10 -1.03 -3.59 2.63
CA VAL A 10 -0.24 -4.81 2.67
C VAL A 10 0.49 -4.84 4.01
N GLY A 11 0.15 -5.79 4.85
CA GLY A 11 0.68 -5.93 6.19
C GLY A 11 -0.39 -5.70 7.24
N ALA A 12 -0.64 -6.71 8.09
CA ALA A 12 -1.72 -6.69 9.07
C ALA A 12 -1.25 -6.34 10.48
N GLY A 13 -0.05 -5.79 10.64
CA GLY A 13 0.48 -5.39 11.96
C GLY A 13 -0.16 -4.12 12.48
N ARG A 14 0.46 -3.52 13.53
CA ARG A 14 -0.09 -2.32 14.18
C ARG A 14 -0.28 -1.16 13.21
N ALA A 15 0.72 -0.87 12.39
CA ALA A 15 0.63 0.24 11.45
C ALA A 15 -0.49 0.00 10.43
N GLY A 16 -0.55 -1.20 9.88
CA GLY A 16 -1.59 -1.55 8.91
C GLY A 16 -2.98 -1.44 9.52
N GLY A 17 -3.17 -1.94 10.73
CA GLY A 17 -4.45 -1.84 11.43
C GLY A 17 -4.85 -0.41 11.73
N SER A 18 -3.88 0.43 12.15
CA SER A 18 -4.15 1.84 12.42
C SER A 18 -4.55 2.60 11.16
N PHE A 19 -3.85 2.38 10.06
CA PHE A 19 -4.19 3.00 8.78
C PHE A 19 -5.55 2.52 8.27
N ALA A 20 -5.84 1.22 8.40
CA ALA A 20 -7.12 0.68 7.99
C ALA A 20 -8.27 1.36 8.72
N LEU A 21 -8.14 1.52 10.02
CA LEU A 21 -9.16 2.16 10.84
C LEU A 21 -9.31 3.64 10.47
N ALA A 22 -8.20 4.36 10.36
CA ALA A 22 -8.21 5.79 10.06
C ALA A 22 -8.82 6.09 8.68
N LEU A 23 -8.42 5.33 7.67
CA LEU A 23 -8.93 5.52 6.32
C LEU A 23 -10.39 5.09 6.19
N GLY A 24 -10.76 4.00 6.86
CA GLY A 24 -12.15 3.56 6.88
C GLY A 24 -13.08 4.62 7.48
N ARG A 25 -12.63 5.28 8.54
CA ARG A 25 -13.40 6.38 9.16
C ARG A 25 -13.55 7.59 8.25
N ARG A 26 -12.65 7.75 7.29
CA ARG A 26 -12.71 8.80 6.30
C ARG A 26 -13.51 8.44 5.06
N GLY A 27 -14.14 7.28 5.06
CA GLY A 27 -14.97 6.83 3.95
C GLY A 27 -14.24 6.08 2.86
N TRP A 28 -12.96 5.74 3.05
CA TRP A 28 -12.23 4.92 2.10
C TRP A 28 -12.75 3.49 2.11
N HIS A 29 -12.75 2.88 0.94
CA HIS A 29 -12.94 1.44 0.86
C HIS A 29 -11.59 0.77 1.14
N VAL A 30 -11.50 0.02 2.24
CA VAL A 30 -10.24 -0.55 2.73
C VAL A 30 -10.23 -2.05 2.58
N ASP A 31 -9.16 -2.56 1.96
CA ASP A 31 -8.87 -3.98 1.87
C ASP A 31 -7.49 -4.23 2.49
N VAL A 32 -7.34 -5.27 3.29
CA VAL A 32 -6.10 -5.58 3.97
C VAL A 32 -5.60 -6.95 3.54
N LEU A 33 -4.36 -6.99 3.04
CA LEU A 33 -3.66 -8.24 2.77
C LEU A 33 -2.78 -8.58 3.96
N GLY A 34 -3.10 -9.68 4.61
CA GLY A 34 -2.34 -10.16 5.74
C GLY A 34 -1.10 -10.93 5.35
N ARG A 35 -0.39 -11.39 6.37
CA ARG A 35 0.81 -12.20 6.20
C ARG A 35 0.47 -13.49 5.42
N GLY A 36 1.31 -13.82 4.45
CA GLY A 36 1.15 -15.02 3.63
C GLY A 36 0.27 -14.84 2.41
N ALA A 37 -0.42 -13.70 2.27
CA ALA A 37 -1.16 -13.41 1.05
C ALA A 37 -0.19 -13.02 -0.08
N ASP A 38 -0.53 -13.41 -1.31
CA ASP A 38 0.27 -13.07 -2.48
C ASP A 38 0.01 -11.60 -2.85
N PRO A 39 1.04 -10.73 -2.83
CA PRO A 39 0.85 -9.32 -3.12
C PRO A 39 0.89 -8.98 -4.62
N SER A 40 1.07 -9.94 -5.51
CA SER A 40 1.32 -9.64 -6.93
C SER A 40 0.24 -8.78 -7.57
N ALA A 41 -1.02 -8.98 -7.21
CA ALA A 41 -2.15 -8.21 -7.75
C ALA A 41 -2.59 -7.08 -6.82
N ALA A 42 -1.78 -6.68 -5.86
CA ALA A 42 -2.18 -5.71 -4.83
C ALA A 42 -2.55 -4.34 -5.39
N ALA A 43 -1.96 -3.95 -6.51
CA ALA A 43 -2.26 -2.65 -7.14
C ALA A 43 -3.49 -2.67 -8.05
N SER A 44 -4.09 -3.84 -8.25
CA SER A 44 -5.23 -3.98 -9.15
C SER A 44 -6.51 -3.44 -8.52
N GLN A 45 -7.21 -2.58 -9.25
CA GLN A 45 -8.53 -2.06 -8.89
C GLN A 45 -8.57 -1.25 -7.58
N VAL A 46 -7.45 -0.64 -7.22
CA VAL A 46 -7.40 0.28 -6.08
C VAL A 46 -6.67 1.57 -6.47
N ASP A 47 -6.93 2.63 -5.75
CA ASP A 47 -6.27 3.92 -5.97
C ASP A 47 -4.91 3.99 -5.30
N LEU A 48 -4.77 3.28 -4.18
CA LEU A 48 -3.58 3.33 -3.33
C LEU A 48 -3.25 1.94 -2.80
N VAL A 49 -1.97 1.59 -2.86
CA VAL A 49 -1.41 0.47 -2.09
C VAL A 49 -0.52 1.07 -1.02
N LEU A 50 -0.77 0.72 0.22
CA LEU A 50 0.03 1.20 1.35
C LEU A 50 0.78 0.01 1.95
N LEU A 51 2.11 0.04 1.88
CA LEU A 51 2.95 -1.03 2.39
C LEU A 51 3.26 -0.77 3.86
N CYS A 52 2.70 -1.59 4.73
CA CYS A 52 2.90 -1.56 6.18
C CYS A 52 3.63 -2.82 6.64
N VAL A 53 4.68 -3.17 5.93
CA VAL A 53 5.55 -4.31 6.26
C VAL A 53 6.83 -3.79 6.93
N PRO A 54 7.63 -4.65 7.57
CA PRO A 54 8.89 -4.21 8.13
C PRO A 54 9.77 -3.51 7.09
N ASP A 55 10.53 -2.50 7.52
CA ASP A 55 11.32 -1.66 6.62
C ASP A 55 12.21 -2.47 5.69
N GLY A 56 12.84 -3.54 6.19
CA GLY A 56 13.70 -4.39 5.39
C GLY A 56 12.97 -5.23 4.34
N ALA A 57 11.65 -5.29 4.38
CA ALA A 57 10.84 -6.06 3.42
C ALA A 57 10.17 -5.18 2.37
N ILE A 58 10.21 -3.86 2.51
CA ILE A 58 9.45 -2.96 1.64
C ILE A 58 9.86 -3.10 0.17
N ALA A 59 11.15 -3.04 -0.12
CA ALA A 59 11.63 -3.12 -1.50
C ALA A 59 11.28 -4.46 -2.14
N GLU A 60 11.41 -5.55 -1.39
CA GLU A 60 11.07 -6.88 -1.89
C GLU A 60 9.58 -7.03 -2.17
N VAL A 61 8.74 -6.57 -1.23
CA VAL A 61 7.29 -6.64 -1.41
C VAL A 61 6.87 -5.75 -2.58
N ALA A 62 7.38 -4.52 -2.65
CA ALA A 62 7.08 -3.62 -3.77
C ALA A 62 7.48 -4.24 -5.11
N GLY A 63 8.63 -4.90 -5.16
CA GLY A 63 9.10 -5.55 -6.37
C GLY A 63 8.25 -6.74 -6.80
N SER A 64 7.49 -7.33 -5.90
CA SER A 64 6.59 -8.45 -6.20
C SER A 64 5.20 -8.01 -6.65
N ILE A 65 4.87 -6.72 -6.54
CA ILE A 65 3.58 -6.18 -6.96
C ILE A 65 3.66 -5.77 -8.43
N GLU A 66 2.73 -6.26 -9.24
CA GLU A 66 2.66 -5.83 -10.63
C GLU A 66 2.24 -4.37 -10.71
N PRO A 67 3.00 -3.52 -11.43
CA PRO A 67 2.67 -2.10 -11.54
C PRO A 67 1.33 -1.87 -12.25
N VAL A 68 0.56 -0.91 -11.74
CA VAL A 68 -0.67 -0.44 -12.39
C VAL A 68 -0.59 1.07 -12.51
N GLU A 69 -0.80 1.59 -13.70
CA GLU A 69 -0.49 2.98 -14.02
C GLU A 69 -1.26 4.00 -13.19
N GLY A 70 -2.52 3.74 -12.89
CA GLY A 70 -3.36 4.66 -12.13
C GLY A 70 -3.25 4.51 -10.62
N THR A 71 -2.44 3.57 -10.13
CA THR A 71 -2.37 3.26 -8.70
C THR A 71 -1.12 3.83 -8.09
N VAL A 72 -1.27 4.52 -6.95
CA VAL A 72 -0.14 4.98 -6.15
C VAL A 72 0.31 3.86 -5.22
N VAL A 73 1.61 3.55 -5.21
CA VAL A 73 2.20 2.64 -4.23
C VAL A 73 3.00 3.48 -3.25
N ALA A 74 2.72 3.28 -1.96
CA ALA A 74 3.32 4.08 -0.90
C ALA A 74 3.85 3.21 0.22
N HIS A 75 4.82 3.72 0.97
CA HIS A 75 5.27 3.13 2.22
C HIS A 75 5.37 4.20 3.31
N CYS A 76 5.51 3.78 4.55
CA CYS A 76 5.59 4.67 5.69
C CYS A 76 6.86 4.45 6.53
N ALA A 77 7.94 4.00 5.90
CA ALA A 77 9.23 3.83 6.56
C ALA A 77 10.03 5.13 6.47
N GLY A 78 10.26 5.77 7.61
CA GLY A 78 10.94 7.08 7.63
C GLY A 78 12.39 7.04 7.16
N SER A 79 13.04 5.87 7.16
CA SER A 79 14.43 5.71 6.75
C SER A 79 14.60 5.40 5.26
N LEU A 80 13.51 5.19 4.53
CA LEU A 80 13.55 4.81 3.11
C LEU A 80 12.97 5.91 2.23
N GLY A 81 13.50 6.02 1.02
CA GLY A 81 13.00 6.95 0.03
C GLY A 81 12.10 6.30 -1.00
N LEU A 82 11.84 7.01 -2.08
CA LEU A 82 10.99 6.53 -3.18
C LEU A 82 11.63 5.40 -3.97
N ASP A 83 12.94 5.27 -3.94
CA ASP A 83 13.67 4.21 -4.65
C ASP A 83 13.32 2.82 -4.16
N ALA A 84 12.83 2.68 -2.91
CA ALA A 84 12.33 1.41 -2.42
C ALA A 84 11.09 0.92 -3.19
N LEU A 85 10.45 1.82 -3.94
CA LEU A 85 9.24 1.55 -4.72
C LEU A 85 9.51 1.57 -6.23
N ASP A 86 10.75 1.34 -6.64
CA ASP A 86 11.12 1.34 -8.05
C ASP A 86 10.24 0.39 -8.86
N GLY A 87 9.95 0.79 -10.09
CA GLY A 87 9.09 0.03 -11.00
C GLY A 87 7.63 0.45 -10.98
N HIS A 88 7.19 1.17 -9.95
CA HIS A 88 5.82 1.66 -9.90
C HIS A 88 5.73 3.07 -10.48
N PRO A 89 4.74 3.35 -11.37
CA PRO A 89 4.66 4.65 -12.04
C PRO A 89 4.32 5.81 -11.10
N ARG A 90 3.57 5.53 -10.03
CA ARG A 90 3.23 6.54 -9.01
C ARG A 90 3.65 6.04 -7.65
N ARG A 91 4.47 6.83 -6.98
CA ARG A 91 5.09 6.43 -5.72
C ARG A 91 4.98 7.54 -4.68
N ALA A 92 4.84 7.16 -3.41
CA ALA A 92 4.79 8.13 -2.31
C ALA A 92 5.41 7.56 -1.04
N VAL A 93 5.89 8.44 -0.19
CA VAL A 93 6.31 8.10 1.18
C VAL A 93 5.39 8.85 2.12
N VAL A 94 4.79 8.12 3.06
CA VAL A 94 3.88 8.70 4.05
C VAL A 94 4.62 8.83 5.38
N HIS A 95 4.61 10.02 5.94
CA HIS A 95 5.25 10.29 7.23
C HIS A 95 4.22 10.50 8.34
#